data_4953dd9fb849c597196a5effda7bc269
#
_entry.id   4953dd9fb849c597196a5effda7bc269
#
_cell.length_a   1.000
_cell.length_b   1.000
_cell.length_c   1.000
_cell.angle_alpha   90.00
_cell.angle_beta   90.00
_cell.angle_gamma   90.00
#
_symmetry.space_group_name_H-M   'P 1'
#
loop_
_entity.id
_entity.type
_entity.pdbx_description
1 polymer ?
#
loop_
_entity_poly.entity_id
_entity_poly.type
_entity_poly.pdbx_seq_one_letter_code
_entity_poly.pdbx_strand_id
1 'polypeptide(L)'
;VYKRQQDVSIIENSKMKPKKTAEELVQMLHDEKGIQFHLISEEQAVECFSKRNNYLRTASYRKNYPKHIAGPNAGKYIHLEFAYLTELSTLDFYLRELLLQMCIDVEHDLKVSLLRELEENPSEDGYAIVRDFLAQYPEILAAIERKTDASFTGELIEKYFAVCSVFPAQSPQAYLSTRIYDVDCPMWVLEELIGFGEFLRMYRFYAERNPQFTPLLPQRVLNPVKSLRNACAHNNCLLNALSRTSTTRPSPEISAFIASLDNISAGERRSKLTSRPMFEIVCLLYAYNKIVSPSVKKRRIKQLTEFVNGRMQRHIDYFEGPEGNKLIATSFEFLKKVVDKLN
;
A
#
# COMPACT_ATOMS: atom_id res chain seq x y z
N VAL A 1 15.06 -37.00 -21.89
CA VAL A 1 16.03 -35.92 -22.10
C VAL A 1 15.38 -34.87 -23.00
N TYR A 2 14.66 -33.90 -22.43
CA TYR A 2 14.18 -32.73 -23.19
C TYR A 2 14.93 -31.50 -22.71
N LYS A 3 15.84 -30.99 -23.55
CA LYS A 3 16.46 -29.67 -23.39
C LYS A 3 15.36 -28.63 -23.63
N ARG A 4 14.98 -27.85 -22.58
CA ARG A 4 14.30 -26.58 -22.76
C ARG A 4 15.29 -25.60 -23.39
N GLN A 5 15.06 -25.23 -24.65
CA GLN A 5 15.60 -24.01 -25.22
C GLN A 5 14.94 -22.85 -24.45
N GLN A 6 15.71 -22.14 -23.64
CA GLN A 6 15.28 -20.85 -23.06
C GLN A 6 15.37 -19.82 -24.21
N ASP A 7 14.22 -19.22 -24.52
CA ASP A 7 14.12 -18.09 -25.43
C ASP A 7 14.95 -16.92 -24.92
N VAL A 8 16.07 -16.65 -25.60
CA VAL A 8 16.98 -15.52 -25.33
C VAL A 8 16.44 -14.19 -25.91
N SER A 9 15.19 -14.17 -26.41
CA SER A 9 14.62 -13.01 -27.12
C SER A 9 14.03 -11.89 -26.25
N ILE A 10 14.10 -11.98 -24.91
CA ILE A 10 13.49 -10.97 -24.00
C ILE A 10 14.48 -9.88 -23.55
N ILE A 11 15.77 -9.99 -23.83
CA ILE A 11 16.79 -9.05 -23.31
C ILE A 11 17.15 -7.91 -24.26
N GLU A 12 16.71 -7.93 -25.52
CA GLU A 12 17.15 -6.92 -26.51
C GLU A 12 16.36 -5.58 -26.49
N ASN A 13 15.40 -5.35 -25.60
CA ASN A 13 14.59 -4.12 -25.59
C ASN A 13 14.78 -3.19 -24.39
N SER A 14 15.81 -3.33 -23.60
CA SER A 14 16.23 -2.29 -22.66
C SER A 14 17.20 -1.30 -23.31
N LYS A 15 16.76 -0.56 -24.35
CA LYS A 15 17.51 0.63 -24.75
C LYS A 15 17.63 1.52 -23.54
N MET A 16 18.86 1.68 -23.02
CA MET A 16 19.13 2.60 -21.92
C MET A 16 18.61 3.98 -22.32
N LYS A 17 17.61 4.47 -21.56
CA LYS A 17 17.06 5.80 -21.81
C LYS A 17 18.07 6.82 -21.31
N PRO A 18 18.45 7.81 -22.13
CA PRO A 18 19.38 8.85 -21.71
C PRO A 18 18.78 9.66 -20.57
N LYS A 19 19.65 10.18 -19.71
CA LYS A 19 19.30 11.17 -18.69
C LYS A 19 18.74 12.40 -19.39
N LYS A 20 17.64 12.96 -18.88
CA LYS A 20 17.02 14.20 -19.36
C LYS A 20 17.04 15.25 -18.26
N THR A 21 17.23 16.51 -18.64
CA THR A 21 17.07 17.66 -17.73
C THR A 21 15.59 17.92 -17.43
N ALA A 22 15.29 18.80 -16.49
CA ALA A 22 13.91 19.18 -16.21
C ALA A 22 13.24 19.86 -17.40
N GLU A 23 13.98 20.71 -18.11
CA GLU A 23 13.54 21.39 -19.34
C GLU A 23 13.21 20.39 -20.43
N GLU A 24 14.11 19.45 -20.71
CA GLU A 24 13.87 18.38 -21.70
C GLU A 24 12.68 17.49 -21.35
N LEU A 25 12.42 17.27 -20.04
CA LEU A 25 11.25 16.52 -19.59
C LEU A 25 9.95 17.30 -19.79
N VAL A 26 9.93 18.60 -19.52
CA VAL A 26 8.77 19.46 -19.75
C VAL A 26 8.48 19.57 -21.23
N GLN A 27 9.49 19.84 -22.05
CA GLN A 27 9.35 19.89 -23.52
C GLN A 27 8.81 18.56 -24.08
N MET A 28 9.34 17.44 -23.62
CA MET A 28 8.82 16.11 -24.01
C MET A 28 7.36 15.92 -23.60
N LEU A 29 6.94 16.42 -22.41
CA LEU A 29 5.55 16.34 -21.98
C LEU A 29 4.64 17.18 -22.86
N HIS A 30 5.08 18.36 -23.26
CA HIS A 30 4.35 19.23 -24.18
C HIS A 30 4.27 18.64 -25.60
N ASP A 31 5.41 18.47 -26.24
CA ASP A 31 5.50 18.17 -27.68
C ASP A 31 5.08 16.75 -28.03
N GLU A 32 5.62 15.77 -27.27
CA GLU A 32 5.38 14.36 -27.55
C GLU A 32 4.13 13.80 -26.86
N LYS A 33 3.78 14.31 -25.68
CA LYS A 33 2.67 13.77 -24.91
C LYS A 33 1.40 14.62 -24.98
N GLY A 34 1.47 15.86 -25.48
CA GLY A 34 0.35 16.77 -25.65
C GLY A 34 -0.23 17.23 -24.31
N ILE A 35 0.61 17.33 -23.28
CA ILE A 35 0.21 17.89 -21.99
C ILE A 35 0.21 19.41 -22.11
N GLN A 36 -0.84 20.04 -21.59
CA GLN A 36 -1.05 21.47 -21.63
C GLN A 36 -0.47 22.15 -20.39
N PHE A 37 -0.09 23.41 -20.54
CA PHE A 37 0.55 24.22 -19.51
C PHE A 37 -0.15 25.60 -19.37
N HIS A 38 -1.50 25.63 -19.44
CA HIS A 38 -2.24 26.87 -19.33
C HIS A 38 -2.41 27.32 -17.88
N LEU A 39 -2.53 26.39 -16.93
CA LEU A 39 -2.77 26.66 -15.50
C LEU A 39 -1.44 26.76 -14.70
N ILE A 40 -0.42 26.07 -15.14
CA ILE A 40 0.95 26.14 -14.60
C ILE A 40 1.87 26.30 -15.80
N SER A 41 2.73 27.33 -15.79
CA SER A 41 3.64 27.57 -16.92
C SER A 41 4.73 26.50 -17.02
N GLU A 42 5.38 26.39 -18.19
CA GLU A 42 6.50 25.46 -18.40
C GLU A 42 7.66 25.74 -17.45
N GLU A 43 7.97 27.01 -17.15
CA GLU A 43 9.00 27.39 -16.19
C GLU A 43 8.66 26.89 -14.77
N GLN A 44 7.41 27.01 -14.37
CA GLN A 44 6.94 26.48 -13.07
C GLN A 44 6.99 24.94 -13.05
N ALA A 45 6.75 24.28 -14.18
CA ALA A 45 6.86 22.83 -14.30
C ALA A 45 8.34 22.37 -14.25
N VAL A 46 9.26 23.11 -14.85
CA VAL A 46 10.71 22.90 -14.74
C VAL A 46 11.14 23.05 -13.26
N GLU A 47 10.69 24.10 -12.57
CA GLU A 47 10.96 24.26 -11.14
C GLU A 47 10.40 23.08 -10.31
N CYS A 48 9.21 22.58 -10.66
CA CYS A 48 8.61 21.43 -10.01
C CYS A 48 9.51 20.20 -10.13
N PHE A 49 10.01 19.86 -11.32
CA PHE A 49 10.87 18.71 -11.53
C PHE A 49 12.28 18.85 -10.98
N SER A 50 12.81 20.06 -10.94
CA SER A 50 14.17 20.32 -10.44
C SER A 50 14.26 20.41 -8.92
N LYS A 51 13.17 20.83 -8.22
CA LYS A 51 13.22 21.14 -6.78
C LYS A 51 12.18 20.44 -5.91
N ARG A 52 11.03 20.04 -6.47
CA ARG A 52 9.87 19.66 -5.65
C ARG A 52 9.42 18.22 -5.83
N ASN A 53 9.48 17.67 -7.03
CA ASN A 53 8.92 16.36 -7.31
C ASN A 53 9.70 15.60 -8.39
N ASN A 54 9.59 14.28 -8.33
CA ASN A 54 10.18 13.39 -9.31
C ASN A 54 9.28 13.25 -10.54
N TYR A 55 9.88 13.32 -11.74
CA TYR A 55 9.17 13.10 -13.01
C TYR A 55 8.34 11.82 -13.03
N LEU A 56 8.93 10.67 -12.61
CA LEU A 56 8.23 9.38 -12.68
C LEU A 56 6.97 9.38 -11.81
N ARG A 57 7.01 10.04 -10.67
CA ARG A 57 5.86 10.20 -9.77
C ARG A 57 4.77 11.03 -10.42
N THR A 58 5.07 12.28 -10.78
CA THR A 58 4.11 13.20 -11.40
C THR A 58 3.53 12.61 -12.68
N ALA A 59 4.39 12.09 -13.53
CA ALA A 59 3.99 11.48 -14.79
C ALA A 59 3.18 10.18 -14.64
N SER A 60 3.21 9.52 -13.47
CA SER A 60 2.46 8.27 -13.26
C SER A 60 0.94 8.47 -13.31
N TYR A 61 0.45 9.64 -12.91
CA TYR A 61 -0.98 9.97 -12.86
C TYR A 61 -1.62 10.10 -14.25
N ARG A 62 -0.80 10.25 -15.31
CA ARG A 62 -1.27 10.23 -16.71
C ARG A 62 -2.04 8.97 -17.08
N LYS A 63 -1.84 7.86 -16.36
CA LYS A 63 -2.55 6.59 -16.59
C LYS A 63 -4.06 6.70 -16.41
N ASN A 64 -4.54 7.73 -15.75
CA ASN A 64 -5.97 8.01 -15.59
C ASN A 64 -6.59 8.70 -16.80
N TYR A 65 -5.78 9.21 -17.74
CA TYR A 65 -6.24 10.04 -18.85
C TYR A 65 -6.20 9.28 -20.17
N PRO A 66 -7.24 9.47 -21.02
CA PRO A 66 -7.28 8.87 -22.33
C PRO A 66 -6.27 9.53 -23.29
N LYS A 67 -5.96 8.81 -24.37
CA LYS A 67 -5.13 9.30 -25.47
C LYS A 67 -5.90 9.30 -26.77
N HIS A 68 -5.50 10.16 -27.69
CA HIS A 68 -5.95 10.08 -29.08
C HIS A 68 -5.54 8.74 -29.69
N ILE A 69 -6.51 8.03 -30.27
CA ILE A 69 -6.30 6.70 -30.86
C ILE A 69 -5.78 6.83 -32.29
N ALA A 70 -6.17 7.90 -33.02
CA ALA A 70 -5.85 8.12 -34.42
C ALA A 70 -5.68 9.61 -34.73
N GLY A 71 -5.25 9.92 -35.97
CA GLY A 71 -5.04 11.29 -36.46
C GLY A 71 -3.68 11.89 -36.08
N PRO A 72 -3.46 13.20 -36.32
CA PRO A 72 -2.18 13.88 -36.09
C PRO A 72 -1.72 13.87 -34.62
N ASN A 73 -2.65 13.75 -33.70
CA ASN A 73 -2.38 13.70 -32.27
C ASN A 73 -2.37 12.28 -31.70
N ALA A 74 -2.34 11.24 -32.51
CA ALA A 74 -2.30 9.84 -32.02
C ALA A 74 -1.20 9.62 -30.97
N GLY A 75 -1.58 9.04 -29.83
CA GLY A 75 -0.68 8.80 -28.70
C GLY A 75 -0.52 9.96 -27.71
N LYS A 76 -0.97 11.18 -28.06
CA LYS A 76 -1.03 12.33 -27.15
C LYS A 76 -2.23 12.25 -26.23
N TYR A 77 -2.11 12.82 -25.02
CA TYR A 77 -3.22 12.85 -24.04
C TYR A 77 -4.31 13.85 -24.47
N ILE A 78 -5.55 13.56 -24.08
CA ILE A 78 -6.72 14.40 -24.35
C ILE A 78 -6.97 15.25 -23.11
N HIS A 79 -7.05 16.58 -23.28
CA HIS A 79 -7.38 17.56 -22.24
C HIS A 79 -6.62 17.35 -20.90
N LEU A 80 -5.31 17.08 -20.98
CA LEU A 80 -4.49 16.86 -19.82
C LEU A 80 -3.60 18.08 -19.53
N GLU A 81 -3.91 18.77 -18.45
CA GLU A 81 -3.09 19.86 -17.89
C GLU A 81 -2.02 19.33 -16.94
N PHE A 82 -0.85 19.94 -16.95
CA PHE A 82 0.22 19.64 -15.98
C PHE A 82 -0.25 19.89 -14.54
N ALA A 83 -1.06 20.92 -14.33
CA ALA A 83 -1.68 21.22 -13.04
C ALA A 83 -2.47 20.06 -12.45
N TYR A 84 -3.17 19.27 -13.28
CA TYR A 84 -3.94 18.12 -12.82
C TYR A 84 -3.04 17.01 -12.25
N LEU A 85 -1.88 16.81 -12.87
CA LEU A 85 -0.91 15.81 -12.40
C LEU A 85 -0.28 16.22 -11.07
N THR A 86 0.04 17.51 -10.90
CA THR A 86 0.61 18.04 -9.65
C THR A 86 -0.41 18.02 -8.53
N GLU A 87 -1.68 18.34 -8.83
CA GLU A 87 -2.76 18.24 -7.85
C GLU A 87 -3.00 16.79 -7.41
N LEU A 88 -3.08 15.84 -8.34
CA LEU A 88 -3.18 14.41 -7.99
C LEU A 88 -2.00 13.93 -7.15
N SER A 89 -0.78 14.37 -7.47
CA SER A 89 0.40 14.04 -6.67
C SER A 89 0.32 14.57 -5.24
N THR A 90 -0.22 15.76 -5.07
CA THR A 90 -0.40 16.40 -3.77
C THR A 90 -1.51 15.73 -2.96
N LEU A 91 -2.66 15.46 -3.58
CA LEU A 91 -3.76 14.73 -2.94
C LEU A 91 -3.35 13.32 -2.52
N ASP A 92 -2.60 12.63 -3.38
CA ASP A 92 -2.09 11.28 -3.12
C ASP A 92 -1.09 11.27 -1.95
N PHE A 93 -0.28 12.32 -1.81
CA PHE A 93 0.63 12.48 -0.66
C PHE A 93 -0.13 12.54 0.66
N TYR A 94 -1.10 13.44 0.79
CA TYR A 94 -1.90 13.58 2.02
C TYR A 94 -2.76 12.34 2.30
N LEU A 95 -3.35 11.76 1.25
CA LEU A 95 -4.16 10.54 1.40
C LEU A 95 -3.30 9.39 1.93
N ARG A 96 -2.10 9.17 1.39
CA ARG A 96 -1.19 8.12 1.87
C ARG A 96 -0.79 8.30 3.32
N GLU A 97 -0.52 9.54 3.74
CA GLU A 97 -0.18 9.84 5.13
C GLU A 97 -1.31 9.41 6.08
N LEU A 98 -2.53 9.80 5.78
CA LEU A 98 -3.71 9.43 6.57
C LEU A 98 -3.94 7.91 6.57
N LEU A 99 -3.91 7.28 5.40
CA LEU A 99 -4.15 5.85 5.26
C LEU A 99 -3.05 5.01 5.92
N LEU A 100 -1.78 5.45 5.88
CA LEU A 100 -0.68 4.76 6.55
C LEU A 100 -0.91 4.71 8.07
N GLN A 101 -1.27 5.85 8.67
CA GLN A 101 -1.57 5.90 10.09
C GLN A 101 -2.75 4.99 10.46
N MET A 102 -3.80 4.97 9.64
CA MET A 102 -4.94 4.06 9.84
C MET A 102 -4.54 2.59 9.71
N CYS A 103 -3.66 2.24 8.78
CA CYS A 103 -3.14 0.88 8.65
C CYS A 103 -2.30 0.46 9.85
N ILE A 104 -1.50 1.37 10.42
CA ILE A 104 -0.70 1.13 11.64
C ILE A 104 -1.63 0.93 12.85
N ASP A 105 -2.68 1.72 12.98
CA ASP A 105 -3.68 1.54 14.04
C ASP A 105 -4.33 0.14 13.95
N VAL A 106 -4.69 -0.32 12.74
CA VAL A 106 -5.23 -1.68 12.49
C VAL A 106 -4.22 -2.77 12.82
N GLU A 107 -2.96 -2.61 12.42
CA GLU A 107 -1.86 -3.54 12.73
C GLU A 107 -1.69 -3.68 14.25
N HIS A 108 -1.66 -2.55 14.96
CA HIS A 108 -1.53 -2.51 16.42
C HIS A 108 -2.69 -3.22 17.13
N ASP A 109 -3.93 -2.87 16.78
CA ASP A 109 -5.11 -3.46 17.45
C ASP A 109 -5.27 -4.97 17.17
N LEU A 110 -4.81 -5.44 15.99
CA LEU A 110 -4.74 -6.88 15.69
C LEU A 110 -3.70 -7.59 16.56
N LYS A 111 -2.50 -7.00 16.74
CA LYS A 111 -1.46 -7.54 17.63
C LYS A 111 -1.97 -7.64 19.07
N VAL A 112 -2.53 -6.53 19.58
CA VAL A 112 -3.10 -6.51 20.94
C VAL A 112 -4.21 -7.56 21.09
N SER A 113 -5.06 -7.75 20.09
CA SER A 113 -6.12 -8.75 20.14
C SER A 113 -5.59 -10.18 20.17
N LEU A 114 -4.51 -10.45 19.43
CA LEU A 114 -3.88 -11.78 19.41
C LEU A 114 -3.16 -12.08 20.73
N LEU A 115 -2.49 -11.09 21.33
CA LEU A 115 -1.84 -11.25 22.64
C LEU A 115 -2.87 -11.48 23.75
N ARG A 116 -4.03 -10.82 23.72
CA ARG A 116 -5.12 -11.08 24.67
C ARG A 116 -5.66 -12.50 24.51
N GLU A 117 -5.86 -12.96 23.30
CA GLU A 117 -6.29 -14.33 23.03
C GLU A 117 -5.27 -15.35 23.55
N LEU A 118 -3.97 -15.09 23.37
CA LEU A 118 -2.90 -15.90 23.90
C LEU A 118 -2.94 -15.96 25.44
N GLU A 119 -3.17 -14.82 26.10
CA GLU A 119 -3.28 -14.72 27.56
C GLU A 119 -4.46 -15.54 28.10
N GLU A 120 -5.59 -15.53 27.37
CA GLU A 120 -6.81 -16.26 27.74
C GLU A 120 -6.74 -17.75 27.39
N ASN A 121 -5.76 -18.20 26.58
CA ASN A 121 -5.62 -19.58 26.11
C ASN A 121 -4.61 -20.39 26.97
N PRO A 122 -5.07 -21.20 27.93
CA PRO A 122 -4.17 -21.95 28.82
C PRO A 122 -3.38 -23.07 28.12
N SER A 123 -3.71 -23.40 26.88
CA SER A 123 -2.98 -24.42 26.10
C SER A 123 -1.74 -23.87 25.39
N GLU A 124 -1.52 -22.56 25.39
CA GLU A 124 -0.37 -21.91 24.74
C GLU A 124 0.50 -21.20 25.78
N ASP A 125 1.79 -21.49 25.75
CA ASP A 125 2.80 -20.85 26.62
C ASP A 125 3.41 -19.58 25.99
N GLY A 126 3.08 -19.31 24.71
CA GLY A 126 3.62 -18.21 23.94
C GLY A 126 5.01 -18.44 23.36
N TYR A 127 5.70 -19.53 23.74
CA TYR A 127 7.06 -19.87 23.25
C TYR A 127 7.03 -21.03 22.25
N ALA A 128 6.33 -22.11 22.55
CA ALA A 128 6.23 -23.28 21.66
C ALA A 128 5.66 -22.89 20.29
N ILE A 129 4.63 -22.05 20.27
CA ILE A 129 4.04 -21.59 19.03
C ILE A 129 4.99 -20.75 18.18
N VAL A 130 5.88 -19.98 18.78
CA VAL A 130 6.91 -19.20 18.06
C VAL A 130 7.96 -20.12 17.45
N ARG A 131 8.43 -21.11 18.20
CA ARG A 131 9.39 -22.13 17.67
C ARG A 131 8.79 -22.87 16.48
N ASP A 132 7.55 -23.34 16.60
CA ASP A 132 6.87 -24.07 15.53
C ASP A 132 6.62 -23.19 14.30
N PHE A 133 6.23 -21.93 14.52
CA PHE A 133 6.03 -20.95 13.44
C PHE A 133 7.34 -20.65 12.70
N LEU A 134 8.43 -20.39 13.39
CA LEU A 134 9.73 -20.11 12.76
C LEU A 134 10.32 -21.35 12.10
N ALA A 135 10.06 -22.53 12.62
CA ALA A 135 10.43 -23.80 11.96
C ALA A 135 9.66 -24.01 10.65
N GLN A 136 8.38 -23.63 10.61
CA GLN A 136 7.57 -23.70 9.39
C GLN A 136 7.92 -22.61 8.36
N TYR A 137 8.42 -21.44 8.82
CA TYR A 137 8.73 -20.28 7.99
C TYR A 137 10.19 -19.82 8.18
N PRO A 138 11.19 -20.63 7.77
CA PRO A 138 12.61 -20.32 8.01
C PRO A 138 13.09 -19.03 7.37
N GLU A 139 12.41 -18.53 6.33
CA GLU A 139 12.68 -17.23 5.72
C GLU A 139 12.39 -16.05 6.66
N ILE A 140 11.46 -16.22 7.62
CA ILE A 140 11.18 -15.21 8.65
C ILE A 140 12.32 -15.18 9.67
N LEU A 141 12.78 -16.36 10.12
CA LEU A 141 13.96 -16.46 10.99
C LEU A 141 15.18 -15.80 10.33
N ALA A 142 15.44 -16.10 9.07
CA ALA A 142 16.53 -15.47 8.31
C ALA A 142 16.33 -13.94 8.13
N ALA A 143 15.09 -13.43 8.13
CA ALA A 143 14.83 -12.00 8.14
C ALA A 143 15.11 -11.36 9.50
N ILE A 144 14.86 -12.07 10.60
CA ILE A 144 15.20 -11.64 11.96
C ILE A 144 16.73 -11.60 12.13
N GLU A 145 17.46 -12.63 11.69
CA GLU A 145 18.92 -12.66 11.72
C GLU A 145 19.57 -11.40 11.11
N ARG A 146 19.01 -10.88 10.01
CA ARG A 146 19.52 -9.65 9.36
C ARG A 146 19.27 -8.35 10.13
N LYS A 147 18.50 -8.39 11.21
CA LYS A 147 18.17 -7.22 12.05
C LYS A 147 19.03 -7.13 13.32
N THR A 148 19.98 -8.04 13.51
CA THR A 148 20.82 -8.11 14.71
C THR A 148 21.61 -6.82 14.95
N ASP A 149 22.07 -6.16 13.88
CA ASP A 149 22.84 -4.92 13.97
C ASP A 149 21.97 -3.65 14.13
N ALA A 150 20.64 -3.78 14.12
CA ALA A 150 19.74 -2.65 14.30
C ALA A 150 19.53 -2.33 15.78
N SER A 151 19.62 -1.04 16.16
CA SER A 151 19.67 -0.61 17.56
C SER A 151 18.54 -1.17 18.45
N PHE A 152 17.28 -1.05 18.03
CA PHE A 152 16.14 -1.54 18.83
C PHE A 152 15.92 -3.04 18.71
N THR A 153 15.91 -3.58 17.49
CA THR A 153 15.65 -5.02 17.27
C THR A 153 16.84 -5.90 17.67
N GLY A 154 18.07 -5.40 17.59
CA GLY A 154 19.28 -6.11 18.00
C GLY A 154 19.24 -6.51 19.47
N GLU A 155 18.91 -5.58 20.37
CA GLU A 155 18.78 -5.84 21.80
C GLU A 155 17.74 -6.94 22.11
N LEU A 156 16.60 -6.94 21.41
CA LEU A 156 15.59 -7.99 21.56
C LEU A 156 16.09 -9.35 21.04
N ILE A 157 16.83 -9.35 19.92
CA ILE A 157 17.38 -10.59 19.35
C ILE A 157 18.43 -11.18 20.29
N GLU A 158 19.37 -10.38 20.80
CA GLU A 158 20.39 -10.83 21.74
C GLU A 158 19.80 -11.39 23.04
N LYS A 159 18.67 -10.84 23.48
CA LYS A 159 18.01 -11.25 24.72
C LYS A 159 17.20 -12.54 24.59
N TYR A 160 16.56 -12.76 23.44
CA TYR A 160 15.55 -13.80 23.26
C TYR A 160 15.91 -14.86 22.22
N PHE A 161 17.12 -14.77 21.64
CA PHE A 161 17.63 -15.77 20.70
C PHE A 161 19.07 -16.10 21.03
N ALA A 162 19.41 -17.37 20.98
CA ALA A 162 20.80 -17.75 21.06
C ALA A 162 21.47 -17.52 19.70
N VAL A 163 22.44 -16.62 19.67
CA VAL A 163 23.09 -16.16 18.44
C VAL A 163 24.57 -16.56 18.42
N CYS A 164 25.11 -16.86 17.26
CA CYS A 164 26.55 -17.05 17.06
C CYS A 164 27.02 -16.29 15.82
N SER A 165 28.27 -15.84 15.83
CA SER A 165 28.93 -15.22 14.69
C SER A 165 29.57 -16.31 13.82
N VAL A 166 29.19 -16.37 12.56
CA VAL A 166 29.71 -17.34 11.59
C VAL A 166 30.52 -16.63 10.53
N PHE A 167 31.78 -17.10 10.33
CA PHE A 167 32.56 -16.67 9.18
C PHE A 167 32.16 -17.51 7.96
N PRO A 168 31.72 -16.91 6.85
CA PRO A 168 31.48 -17.67 5.62
C PRO A 168 32.81 -18.26 5.12
N ALA A 169 32.82 -19.57 4.90
CA ALA A 169 34.02 -20.34 4.65
C ALA A 169 34.77 -20.07 3.32
N GLN A 170 34.30 -19.19 2.44
CA GLN A 170 34.82 -19.09 1.07
C GLN A 170 34.98 -17.68 0.47
N SER A 171 35.01 -16.60 1.25
CA SER A 171 35.26 -15.26 0.69
C SER A 171 36.24 -14.45 1.51
N PRO A 172 37.30 -13.87 0.89
CA PRO A 172 38.26 -13.00 1.59
C PRO A 172 37.64 -11.66 2.08
N GLN A 173 36.39 -11.36 1.68
CA GLN A 173 35.64 -10.16 2.07
C GLN A 173 34.39 -10.51 2.89
N ALA A 174 34.41 -11.67 3.55
CA ALA A 174 33.27 -12.18 4.28
C ALA A 174 32.99 -11.34 5.53
N TYR A 175 31.92 -10.60 5.52
CA TYR A 175 31.34 -10.01 6.73
C TYR A 175 30.86 -11.12 7.66
N LEU A 176 31.17 -10.99 8.98
CA LEU A 176 30.56 -11.82 10.01
C LEU A 176 29.05 -11.83 9.81
N SER A 177 28.45 -12.99 9.61
CA SER A 177 27.00 -13.16 9.61
C SER A 177 26.54 -13.74 10.94
N THR A 178 25.57 -13.12 11.55
CA THR A 178 24.92 -13.67 12.75
C THR A 178 23.97 -14.79 12.35
N ARG A 179 24.02 -15.90 13.09
CA ARG A 179 23.09 -17.03 12.95
C ARG A 179 22.39 -17.30 14.27
N ILE A 180 21.11 -17.54 14.19
CA ILE A 180 20.29 -17.97 15.31
C ILE A 180 20.29 -19.51 15.31
N TYR A 181 20.67 -20.12 16.45
CA TYR A 181 20.70 -21.57 16.61
C TYR A 181 19.70 -22.08 17.64
N ASP A 182 19.14 -21.19 18.47
CA ASP A 182 18.03 -21.52 19.36
C ASP A 182 17.08 -20.32 19.51
N VAL A 183 15.81 -20.61 19.78
CA VAL A 183 14.73 -19.64 19.83
C VAL A 183 14.03 -19.72 21.18
N ASP A 184 14.34 -18.78 22.06
CA ASP A 184 13.65 -18.59 23.35
C ASP A 184 12.84 -17.27 23.32
N CYS A 185 12.18 -17.04 22.18
CA CYS A 185 11.45 -15.84 21.89
C CYS A 185 9.94 -16.04 22.14
N PRO A 186 9.34 -15.28 23.06
CA PRO A 186 7.90 -15.32 23.25
C PRO A 186 7.18 -14.52 22.16
N MET A 187 5.89 -14.81 21.97
CA MET A 187 5.07 -14.22 20.91
C MET A 187 4.99 -12.69 21.00
N TRP A 188 4.92 -12.11 22.18
CA TRP A 188 4.88 -10.65 22.36
C TRP A 188 6.20 -9.94 21.98
N VAL A 189 7.32 -10.66 21.94
CA VAL A 189 8.59 -10.16 21.41
C VAL A 189 8.66 -10.39 19.90
N LEU A 190 8.21 -11.55 19.41
CA LEU A 190 8.19 -11.83 17.98
C LEU A 190 7.41 -10.76 17.20
N GLU A 191 6.27 -10.28 17.74
CA GLU A 191 5.45 -9.26 17.11
C GLU A 191 6.18 -7.92 16.91
N GLU A 192 7.19 -7.60 17.72
CA GLU A 192 8.04 -6.42 17.56
C GLU A 192 9.13 -6.62 16.51
N LEU A 193 9.51 -7.87 16.26
CA LEU A 193 10.59 -8.22 15.33
C LEU A 193 10.12 -8.42 13.90
N ILE A 194 8.82 -8.73 13.69
CA ILE A 194 8.29 -9.07 12.37
C ILE A 194 7.44 -7.94 11.79
N GLY A 195 7.41 -7.86 10.45
CA GLY A 195 6.56 -6.90 9.75
C GLY A 195 5.11 -7.36 9.66
N PHE A 196 4.20 -6.43 9.30
CA PHE A 196 2.77 -6.71 9.23
C PHE A 196 2.42 -7.91 8.35
N GLY A 197 3.13 -8.12 7.25
CA GLY A 197 2.89 -9.29 6.38
C GLY A 197 3.24 -10.62 7.03
N GLU A 198 4.30 -10.66 7.83
CA GLU A 198 4.75 -11.82 8.61
C GLU A 198 3.82 -12.04 9.81
N PHE A 199 3.41 -10.96 10.47
CA PHE A 199 2.37 -10.99 11.52
C PHE A 199 1.06 -11.60 11.02
N LEU A 200 0.57 -11.27 9.84
CA LEU A 200 -0.62 -11.89 9.27
C LEU A 200 -0.47 -13.39 9.00
N ARG A 201 0.76 -13.86 8.73
CA ARG A 201 1.04 -15.31 8.66
C ARG A 201 0.97 -15.94 10.05
N MET A 202 1.53 -15.28 11.08
CA MET A 202 1.45 -15.72 12.48
C MET A 202 0.00 -15.76 12.98
N TYR A 203 -0.80 -14.72 12.67
CA TYR A 203 -2.21 -14.65 13.00
C TYR A 203 -3.02 -15.82 12.41
N ARG A 204 -2.73 -16.18 11.16
CA ARG A 204 -3.34 -17.35 10.51
C ARG A 204 -2.83 -18.65 11.12
N PHE A 205 -1.53 -18.77 11.39
CA PHE A 205 -0.92 -19.94 12.00
C PHE A 205 -1.53 -20.21 13.39
N TYR A 206 -1.73 -19.15 14.19
CA TYR A 206 -2.42 -19.26 15.47
C TYR A 206 -3.85 -19.79 15.32
N ALA A 207 -4.60 -19.26 14.35
CA ALA A 207 -5.98 -19.72 14.10
C ALA A 207 -6.06 -21.17 13.61
N GLU A 208 -5.10 -21.62 12.80
CA GLU A 208 -5.02 -23.01 12.33
C GLU A 208 -4.66 -23.97 13.49
N ARG A 209 -3.82 -23.54 14.42
CA ARG A 209 -3.42 -24.30 15.60
C ARG A 209 -4.49 -24.36 16.70
N ASN A 210 -5.26 -23.29 16.82
CA ASN A 210 -6.29 -23.10 17.86
C ASN A 210 -7.68 -22.95 17.23
N PRO A 211 -8.40 -24.06 16.92
CA PRO A 211 -9.68 -24.02 16.21
C PRO A 211 -10.80 -23.29 16.93
N GLN A 212 -10.69 -23.07 18.25
CA GLN A 212 -11.63 -22.27 19.05
C GLN A 212 -11.44 -20.77 18.81
N PHE A 213 -10.29 -20.32 18.35
CA PHE A 213 -10.03 -18.93 18.01
C PHE A 213 -10.77 -18.51 16.76
N THR A 214 -11.54 -17.44 16.88
CA THR A 214 -12.22 -16.83 15.73
C THR A 214 -11.51 -15.53 15.36
N PRO A 215 -10.80 -15.47 14.22
CA PRO A 215 -10.18 -14.25 13.75
C PRO A 215 -11.15 -13.09 13.62
N LEU A 216 -10.82 -11.91 14.14
CA LEU A 216 -11.65 -10.70 14.06
C LEU A 216 -11.98 -10.29 12.63
N LEU A 217 -11.05 -10.54 11.71
CA LEU A 217 -11.19 -10.25 10.29
C LEU A 217 -10.59 -11.38 9.45
N PRO A 218 -11.26 -11.75 8.34
CA PRO A 218 -10.74 -12.77 7.45
C PRO A 218 -9.55 -12.26 6.61
N GLN A 219 -8.66 -13.16 6.22
CA GLN A 219 -7.47 -12.86 5.40
C GLN A 219 -7.81 -12.11 4.10
N ARG A 220 -8.97 -12.35 3.50
CA ARG A 220 -9.46 -11.68 2.31
C ARG A 220 -9.72 -10.17 2.51
N VAL A 221 -9.86 -9.71 3.77
CA VAL A 221 -9.91 -8.29 4.15
C VAL A 221 -8.53 -7.79 4.55
N LEU A 222 -7.77 -8.58 5.31
CA LEU A 222 -6.46 -8.17 5.82
C LEU A 222 -5.38 -8.07 4.74
N ASN A 223 -5.41 -8.94 3.72
CA ASN A 223 -4.44 -8.88 2.63
C ASN A 223 -4.51 -7.58 1.80
N PRO A 224 -5.68 -7.06 1.40
CA PRO A 224 -5.80 -5.71 0.84
C PRO A 224 -5.28 -4.60 1.75
N VAL A 225 -5.57 -4.67 3.06
CA VAL A 225 -5.04 -3.69 4.04
C VAL A 225 -3.52 -3.74 4.10
N LYS A 226 -2.92 -4.93 4.13
CA LYS A 226 -1.46 -5.11 4.04
C LYS A 226 -0.89 -4.52 2.76
N SER A 227 -1.54 -4.76 1.61
CA SER A 227 -1.09 -4.22 0.33
C SER A 227 -1.12 -2.69 0.32
N LEU A 228 -2.18 -2.09 0.84
CA LEU A 228 -2.33 -0.65 0.98
C LEU A 228 -1.28 -0.06 1.93
N ARG A 229 -1.09 -0.68 3.11
CA ARG A 229 -0.06 -0.28 4.10
C ARG A 229 1.33 -0.24 3.47
N ASN A 230 1.69 -1.29 2.73
CA ASN A 230 2.99 -1.37 2.07
C ASN A 230 3.11 -0.32 0.95
N ALA A 231 2.05 -0.10 0.16
CA ALA A 231 2.04 0.95 -0.85
C ALA A 231 2.25 2.34 -0.24
N CYS A 232 1.60 2.64 0.88
CA CYS A 232 1.76 3.90 1.61
C CYS A 232 3.17 4.03 2.20
N ALA A 233 3.69 3.00 2.88
CA ALA A 233 5.00 3.00 3.51
C ALA A 233 6.15 3.13 2.49
N HIS A 234 6.01 2.53 1.31
CA HIS A 234 6.97 2.66 0.20
C HIS A 234 6.71 3.88 -0.68
N ASN A 235 5.84 4.77 -0.26
CA ASN A 235 5.53 6.00 -0.97
C ASN A 235 5.06 5.76 -2.42
N ASN A 236 4.34 4.66 -2.70
CA ASN A 236 3.77 4.35 -4.02
C ASN A 236 2.58 5.27 -4.33
N CYS A 237 2.40 5.60 -5.60
CA CYS A 237 1.27 6.42 -6.04
C CYS A 237 -0.02 5.59 -6.03
N LEU A 238 -0.96 5.91 -5.16
CA LEU A 238 -2.26 5.22 -5.05
C LEU A 238 -3.24 5.66 -6.15
N LEU A 239 -3.30 6.96 -6.41
CA LEU A 239 -4.25 7.56 -7.34
C LEU A 239 -3.79 7.51 -8.81
N ASN A 240 -2.68 6.83 -9.12
CA ASN A 240 -2.10 6.84 -10.47
C ASN A 240 -2.80 5.94 -11.49
N ALA A 241 -3.64 5.02 -11.04
CA ALA A 241 -4.32 4.05 -11.90
C ALA A 241 -5.66 3.62 -11.30
N LEU A 242 -6.60 4.56 -11.23
CA LEU A 242 -7.95 4.32 -10.68
C LEU A 242 -8.77 3.33 -11.51
N SER A 243 -8.43 3.13 -12.79
CA SER A 243 -9.01 2.10 -13.65
C SER A 243 -8.42 0.70 -13.44
N ARG A 244 -7.33 0.57 -12.65
CA ARG A 244 -6.68 -0.73 -12.44
C ARG A 244 -7.62 -1.67 -11.70
N THR A 245 -7.97 -2.76 -12.36
CA THR A 245 -8.85 -3.78 -11.79
C THR A 245 -8.18 -4.53 -10.65
N SER A 246 -8.90 -4.70 -9.55
CA SER A 246 -8.50 -5.59 -8.46
C SER A 246 -8.53 -7.04 -8.93
N THR A 247 -7.51 -7.82 -8.55
CA THR A 247 -7.49 -9.28 -8.75
C THR A 247 -8.29 -10.01 -7.68
N THR A 248 -8.64 -9.32 -6.59
CA THR A 248 -9.43 -9.86 -5.48
C THR A 248 -10.88 -9.43 -5.63
N ARG A 249 -11.80 -10.38 -5.64
CA ARG A 249 -13.23 -10.09 -5.61
C ARG A 249 -13.63 -9.58 -4.22
N PRO A 250 -14.53 -8.59 -4.13
CA PRO A 250 -15.08 -8.16 -2.85
C PRO A 250 -15.70 -9.33 -2.10
N SER A 251 -15.34 -9.48 -0.84
CA SER A 251 -15.95 -10.48 0.03
C SER A 251 -17.40 -10.11 0.38
N PRO A 252 -18.23 -11.07 0.85
CA PRO A 252 -19.59 -10.77 1.28
C PRO A 252 -19.66 -9.65 2.32
N GLU A 253 -18.70 -9.61 3.25
CA GLU A 253 -18.64 -8.58 4.31
C GLU A 253 -18.39 -7.18 3.74
N ILE A 254 -17.44 -7.07 2.80
CA ILE A 254 -17.15 -5.77 2.14
C ILE A 254 -18.33 -5.34 1.28
N SER A 255 -18.94 -6.29 0.57
CA SER A 255 -20.13 -6.01 -0.26
C SER A 255 -21.31 -5.56 0.60
N ALA A 256 -21.56 -6.21 1.74
CA ALA A 256 -22.60 -5.86 2.69
C ALA A 256 -22.32 -4.50 3.37
N PHE A 257 -21.05 -4.25 3.76
CA PHE A 257 -20.63 -2.98 4.36
C PHE A 257 -20.96 -1.80 3.43
N ILE A 258 -20.54 -1.84 2.17
CA ILE A 258 -20.86 -0.76 1.22
C ILE A 258 -22.35 -0.74 0.87
N ALA A 259 -23.03 -1.90 0.88
CA ALA A 259 -24.48 -1.96 0.64
C ALA A 259 -25.32 -1.33 1.76
N SER A 260 -24.80 -1.29 2.98
CA SER A 260 -25.47 -0.64 4.11
C SER A 260 -25.37 0.90 4.08
N LEU A 261 -24.61 1.46 3.12
CA LEU A 261 -24.49 2.91 2.91
C LEU A 261 -25.54 3.37 1.89
N ASP A 262 -26.60 4.03 2.36
CA ASP A 262 -27.80 4.38 1.59
C ASP A 262 -27.54 5.29 0.38
N ASN A 263 -26.43 6.05 0.42
CA ASN A 263 -26.06 7.03 -0.60
C ASN A 263 -25.19 6.46 -1.74
N ILE A 264 -24.98 5.13 -1.78
CA ILE A 264 -24.17 4.45 -2.80
C ILE A 264 -25.02 3.44 -3.57
N SER A 265 -25.24 3.70 -4.85
CA SER A 265 -26.03 2.81 -5.71
C SER A 265 -25.34 1.47 -5.97
N ALA A 266 -26.12 0.44 -6.35
CA ALA A 266 -25.58 -0.88 -6.68
C ALA A 266 -24.60 -0.84 -7.88
N GLY A 267 -24.85 0.04 -8.87
CA GLY A 267 -23.98 0.24 -10.03
C GLY A 267 -22.65 0.90 -9.64
N GLU A 268 -22.70 1.96 -8.84
CA GLU A 268 -21.53 2.66 -8.31
C GLU A 268 -20.67 1.72 -7.48
N ARG A 269 -21.27 0.98 -6.56
CA ARG A 269 -20.63 -0.04 -5.72
C ARG A 269 -19.87 -1.06 -6.54
N ARG A 270 -20.52 -1.65 -7.56
CA ARG A 270 -19.91 -2.63 -8.45
C ARG A 270 -18.71 -2.04 -9.20
N SER A 271 -18.87 -0.86 -9.77
CA SER A 271 -17.80 -0.18 -10.51
C SER A 271 -16.62 0.19 -9.62
N LYS A 272 -16.84 0.80 -8.45
CA LYS A 272 -15.75 1.29 -7.60
C LYS A 272 -15.02 0.19 -6.85
N LEU A 273 -15.69 -0.89 -6.47
CA LEU A 273 -15.04 -2.05 -5.85
C LEU A 273 -14.22 -2.90 -6.85
N THR A 274 -14.35 -2.71 -8.16
CA THR A 274 -13.42 -3.28 -9.14
C THR A 274 -12.12 -2.47 -9.25
N SER A 275 -12.12 -1.20 -8.86
CA SER A 275 -10.91 -0.38 -8.79
C SER A 275 -10.04 -0.86 -7.63
N ARG A 276 -8.81 -1.30 -7.91
CA ARG A 276 -7.91 -1.81 -6.87
C ARG A 276 -7.65 -0.80 -5.76
N PRO A 277 -7.29 0.48 -6.02
CA PRO A 277 -7.08 1.44 -4.94
C PRO A 277 -8.33 1.67 -4.10
N MET A 278 -9.50 1.82 -4.73
CA MET A 278 -10.76 2.03 -4.02
C MET A 278 -11.13 0.81 -3.17
N PHE A 279 -10.96 -0.39 -3.70
CA PHE A 279 -11.21 -1.64 -2.97
C PHE A 279 -10.31 -1.78 -1.74
N GLU A 280 -9.00 -1.53 -1.88
CA GLU A 280 -8.05 -1.60 -0.77
C GLU A 280 -8.38 -0.57 0.33
N ILE A 281 -8.76 0.66 -0.05
CA ILE A 281 -9.20 1.70 0.89
C ILE A 281 -10.49 1.28 1.61
N VAL A 282 -11.48 0.74 0.90
CA VAL A 282 -12.73 0.24 1.51
C VAL A 282 -12.46 -0.90 2.48
N CYS A 283 -11.55 -1.83 2.16
CA CYS A 283 -11.13 -2.89 3.09
C CYS A 283 -10.52 -2.31 4.37
N LEU A 284 -9.68 -1.28 4.25
CA LEU A 284 -9.13 -0.58 5.41
C LEU A 284 -10.24 0.08 6.24
N LEU A 285 -11.14 0.82 5.63
CA LEU A 285 -12.24 1.50 6.34
C LEU A 285 -13.17 0.52 7.05
N TYR A 286 -13.45 -0.62 6.43
CA TYR A 286 -14.20 -1.71 7.06
C TYR A 286 -13.46 -2.28 8.27
N ALA A 287 -12.17 -2.65 8.10
CA ALA A 287 -11.33 -3.16 9.17
C ALA A 287 -11.26 -2.16 10.34
N TYR A 288 -11.04 -0.90 10.00
CA TYR A 288 -10.95 0.19 10.96
C TYR A 288 -12.23 0.33 11.79
N ASN A 289 -13.39 0.25 11.14
CA ASN A 289 -14.68 0.32 11.82
C ASN A 289 -14.93 -0.87 12.75
N LYS A 290 -14.38 -2.04 12.44
CA LYS A 290 -14.61 -3.29 13.17
C LYS A 290 -13.71 -3.47 14.39
N ILE A 291 -12.44 -3.09 14.31
CA ILE A 291 -11.45 -3.49 15.32
C ILE A 291 -10.80 -2.33 16.06
N VAL A 292 -10.76 -1.12 15.47
CA VAL A 292 -10.06 0.01 16.11
C VAL A 292 -10.91 0.63 17.23
N SER A 293 -10.25 0.94 18.34
CA SER A 293 -10.90 1.51 19.53
C SER A 293 -11.66 2.80 19.21
N PRO A 294 -12.81 3.07 19.89
CA PRO A 294 -13.68 4.20 19.54
C PRO A 294 -12.99 5.57 19.58
N SER A 295 -12.08 5.79 20.51
CA SER A 295 -11.37 7.07 20.67
C SER A 295 -10.41 7.35 19.52
N VAL A 296 -9.61 6.33 19.11
CA VAL A 296 -8.69 6.42 18.00
C VAL A 296 -9.47 6.54 16.70
N LYS A 297 -10.52 5.73 16.52
CA LYS A 297 -11.41 5.76 15.37
C LYS A 297 -11.99 7.16 15.15
N LYS A 298 -12.59 7.77 16.17
CA LYS A 298 -13.18 9.11 16.08
C LYS A 298 -12.18 10.15 15.57
N ARG A 299 -10.95 10.12 16.10
CA ARG A 299 -9.90 11.06 15.69
C ARG A 299 -9.51 10.89 14.22
N ARG A 300 -9.27 9.65 13.78
CA ARG A 300 -8.81 9.38 12.42
C ARG A 300 -9.90 9.60 11.36
N ILE A 301 -11.13 9.18 11.66
CA ILE A 301 -12.24 9.44 10.75
C ILE A 301 -12.47 10.93 10.60
N LYS A 302 -12.38 11.72 11.68
CA LYS A 302 -12.44 13.19 11.60
C LYS A 302 -11.36 13.75 10.66
N GLN A 303 -10.10 13.33 10.80
CA GLN A 303 -9.01 13.77 9.91
C GLN A 303 -9.28 13.41 8.44
N LEU A 304 -9.77 12.20 8.19
CA LEU A 304 -10.11 11.77 6.84
C LEU A 304 -11.31 12.54 6.28
N THR A 305 -12.33 12.83 7.11
CA THR A 305 -13.48 13.66 6.76
C THR A 305 -13.04 15.09 6.40
N GLU A 306 -12.16 15.70 7.18
CA GLU A 306 -11.59 17.01 6.89
C GLU A 306 -10.80 17.02 5.57
N PHE A 307 -10.09 15.94 5.26
CA PHE A 307 -9.39 15.80 3.99
C PHE A 307 -10.36 15.69 2.80
N VAL A 308 -11.34 14.78 2.86
CA VAL A 308 -12.25 14.54 1.71
C VAL A 308 -13.23 15.68 1.48
N ASN A 309 -13.60 16.43 2.52
CA ASN A 309 -14.52 17.59 2.42
C ASN A 309 -13.79 18.93 2.25
N GLY A 310 -12.49 18.99 2.54
CA GLY A 310 -11.68 20.20 2.47
C GLY A 310 -10.64 20.16 1.36
N ARG A 311 -9.45 19.57 1.65
CA ARG A 311 -8.32 19.59 0.71
C ARG A 311 -8.63 18.95 -0.63
N MET A 312 -9.36 17.84 -0.64
CA MET A 312 -9.72 17.11 -1.86
C MET A 312 -10.73 17.88 -2.74
N GLN A 313 -11.49 18.80 -2.15
CA GLN A 313 -12.47 19.62 -2.88
C GLN A 313 -11.91 20.94 -3.44
N ARG A 314 -10.69 21.35 -3.03
CA ARG A 314 -10.12 22.67 -3.36
C ARG A 314 -10.02 22.92 -4.87
N HIS A 315 -9.62 21.90 -5.62
CA HIS A 315 -9.46 21.95 -7.08
C HIS A 315 -10.25 20.82 -7.76
N ILE A 316 -11.44 20.55 -7.26
CA ILE A 316 -12.31 19.52 -7.83
C ILE A 316 -12.72 19.85 -9.28
N ASP A 317 -12.80 21.15 -9.60
CA ASP A 317 -13.02 21.69 -10.94
C ASP A 317 -12.02 21.18 -11.98
N TYR A 318 -10.80 20.81 -11.60
CA TYR A 318 -9.82 20.19 -12.49
C TYR A 318 -10.26 18.80 -13.02
N PHE A 319 -11.18 18.17 -12.34
CA PHE A 319 -11.64 16.81 -12.67
C PHE A 319 -13.10 16.73 -13.07
N GLU A 320 -13.85 17.81 -12.90
CA GLU A 320 -15.27 17.92 -13.24
C GLU A 320 -15.48 18.67 -14.57
N GLY A 321 -16.72 18.64 -15.08
CA GLY A 321 -17.10 19.34 -16.32
C GLY A 321 -16.99 18.47 -17.58
N PRO A 322 -17.28 19.04 -18.77
CA PRO A 322 -17.35 18.32 -20.04
C PRO A 322 -16.00 17.70 -20.46
N GLU A 323 -14.90 18.40 -20.16
CA GLU A 323 -13.51 17.97 -20.44
C GLU A 323 -12.84 17.32 -19.24
N GLY A 324 -13.55 17.25 -18.12
CA GLY A 324 -13.06 16.69 -16.86
C GLY A 324 -12.87 15.16 -16.91
N ASN A 325 -12.15 14.66 -15.94
CA ASN A 325 -11.89 13.22 -15.80
C ASN A 325 -12.94 12.55 -14.91
N LYS A 326 -14.01 12.03 -15.51
CA LYS A 326 -15.12 11.36 -14.80
C LYS A 326 -14.66 10.22 -13.90
N LEU A 327 -13.58 9.52 -14.24
CA LEU A 327 -13.04 8.42 -13.42
C LEU A 327 -12.52 8.95 -12.08
N ILE A 328 -11.77 10.07 -12.11
CA ILE A 328 -11.20 10.70 -10.92
C ILE A 328 -12.35 11.31 -10.08
N ALA A 329 -13.17 12.18 -10.68
CA ALA A 329 -14.27 12.86 -9.98
C ALA A 329 -15.20 11.87 -9.28
N THR A 330 -15.66 10.83 -9.99
CA THR A 330 -16.57 9.82 -9.40
C THR A 330 -15.87 8.92 -8.36
N SER A 331 -14.55 8.78 -8.42
CA SER A 331 -13.82 8.04 -7.38
C SER A 331 -13.65 8.86 -6.11
N PHE A 332 -13.45 10.17 -6.25
CA PHE A 332 -13.42 11.09 -5.11
C PHE A 332 -14.79 11.21 -4.44
N GLU A 333 -15.85 11.35 -5.23
CA GLU A 333 -17.23 11.37 -4.73
C GLU A 333 -17.58 10.06 -3.98
N PHE A 334 -17.20 8.91 -4.53
CA PHE A 334 -17.39 7.63 -3.86
C PHE A 334 -16.66 7.56 -2.52
N LEU A 335 -15.37 7.94 -2.48
CA LEU A 335 -14.59 7.96 -1.24
C LEU A 335 -15.22 8.88 -0.20
N LYS A 336 -15.64 10.09 -0.62
CA LYS A 336 -16.35 11.04 0.23
C LYS A 336 -17.61 10.43 0.83
N LYS A 337 -18.47 9.82 0.02
CA LYS A 337 -19.70 9.15 0.48
C LYS A 337 -19.44 8.07 1.52
N VAL A 338 -18.40 7.26 1.31
CA VAL A 338 -18.01 6.21 2.28
C VAL A 338 -17.55 6.83 3.59
N VAL A 339 -16.70 7.84 3.54
CA VAL A 339 -16.13 8.50 4.73
C VAL A 339 -17.21 9.25 5.53
N ASP A 340 -18.07 10.00 4.87
CA ASP A 340 -19.15 10.77 5.52
C ASP A 340 -20.11 9.89 6.33
N LYS A 341 -20.28 8.62 5.94
CA LYS A 341 -21.11 7.65 6.66
C LYS A 341 -20.40 6.95 7.83
N LEU A 342 -19.10 7.10 7.94
CA LEU A 342 -18.31 6.56 9.08
C LEU A 342 -18.13 7.59 10.19
N ASN A 343 -18.43 8.85 9.92
CA ASN A 343 -18.37 9.96 10.87
C ASN A 343 -19.69 10.05 11.65
#